data_c9313bdd50cc2b6160796e24ab3c89a8
#
_entry.id   c9313bdd50cc2b6160796e24ab3c89a8
#
_cell.length_a   1.000
_cell.length_b   1.000
_cell.length_c   1.000
_cell.angle_alpha   90.00
_cell.angle_beta   90.00
_cell.angle_gamma   90.00
#
_symmetry.space_group_name_H-M   'P 1'
#
loop_
_entity.id
_entity.type
_entity.pdbx_description
1 polymer ?
#
loop_
_entity_poly.entity_id
_entity_poly.type
_entity_poly.pdbx_seq_one_letter_code
_entity_poly.pdbx_strand_id
1 'polypeptide(L)'
;MSNICLKQMFVATRTPDRTRTRLLTAAAELFAVQGFHGTTVREIAARAGVNLAASNYHFGSKRALYLAVLREHFAKVEAQMRQRGAAPGQLELAHLSDAELRSVFRTRVQTMVDVVVGPPPDVYALLMQREMTDPSEAMPVIVKEFIRPMMEELEAIVARLAPGLSRAAVTRCAFSIVGQALFYRFAMPAVLRILGERRYTPGLTAALSEHITEFSLGGLAATATPAMRRRRAG
;
A
#
# COMPACT_ATOMS: atom_id res chain seq x y z
N MET A 1 -40.38 -45.07 18.73
CA MET A 1 -39.92 -45.31 17.36
C MET A 1 -40.09 -44.01 16.59
N SER A 2 -39.09 -43.27 16.35
CA SER A 2 -39.04 -42.20 15.34
C SER A 2 -37.62 -41.74 15.16
N ASN A 3 -37.04 -42.16 14.05
CA ASN A 3 -35.73 -41.74 13.58
C ASN A 3 -35.78 -40.27 13.18
N ILE A 4 -35.15 -39.39 13.94
CA ILE A 4 -34.86 -38.02 13.50
C ILE A 4 -33.45 -38.03 12.94
N CYS A 5 -33.39 -38.08 11.60
CA CYS A 5 -32.17 -37.97 10.80
C CYS A 5 -31.58 -36.54 10.98
N LEU A 6 -30.53 -36.44 11.77
CA LEU A 6 -29.71 -35.23 11.85
C LEU A 6 -28.93 -35.09 10.55
N LYS A 7 -29.48 -34.35 9.60
CA LYS A 7 -28.73 -33.80 8.48
C LYS A 7 -27.72 -32.78 9.04
N GLN A 8 -26.50 -33.24 9.29
CA GLN A 8 -25.39 -32.35 9.51
C GLN A 8 -25.20 -31.47 8.27
N MET A 9 -25.51 -30.20 8.43
CA MET A 9 -25.24 -29.16 7.48
C MET A 9 -23.73 -28.93 7.46
N PHE A 10 -23.04 -29.66 6.60
CA PHE A 10 -21.63 -29.34 6.26
C PHE A 10 -21.64 -27.97 5.61
N VAL A 11 -21.26 -26.95 6.38
CA VAL A 11 -20.76 -25.70 5.83
C VAL A 11 -19.44 -26.07 5.14
N ALA A 12 -19.50 -26.27 3.84
CA ALA A 12 -18.34 -26.46 2.99
C ALA A 12 -17.52 -25.16 3.08
N THR A 13 -16.51 -25.15 3.94
CA THR A 13 -15.42 -24.19 3.86
C THR A 13 -14.84 -24.35 2.45
N ARG A 14 -15.11 -23.38 1.57
CA ARG A 14 -14.57 -23.35 0.21
C ARG A 14 -13.04 -23.44 0.33
N THR A 15 -12.50 -24.61 0.08
CA THR A 15 -11.06 -24.79 -0.11
C THR A 15 -10.63 -23.77 -1.17
N PRO A 16 -9.59 -22.95 -0.90
CA PRO A 16 -9.11 -21.99 -1.89
C PRO A 16 -8.91 -22.74 -3.21
N ASP A 17 -9.49 -22.22 -4.28
CA ASP A 17 -9.36 -22.85 -5.59
C ASP A 17 -7.87 -22.83 -5.97
N ARG A 18 -7.24 -23.99 -5.89
CA ARG A 18 -5.79 -24.16 -6.14
C ARG A 18 -5.38 -23.64 -7.51
N THR A 19 -6.28 -23.74 -8.50
CA THR A 19 -6.02 -23.22 -9.85
C THR A 19 -5.97 -21.69 -9.84
N ARG A 20 -6.91 -21.04 -9.18
CA ARG A 20 -6.96 -19.59 -9.04
C ARG A 20 -5.70 -19.05 -8.34
N THR A 21 -5.28 -19.67 -7.25
CA THR A 21 -4.06 -19.29 -6.51
C THR A 21 -2.80 -19.42 -7.37
N ARG A 22 -2.66 -20.54 -8.11
CA ARG A 22 -1.52 -20.76 -9.02
C ARG A 22 -1.46 -19.71 -10.13
N LEU A 23 -2.61 -19.33 -10.70
CA LEU A 23 -2.71 -18.27 -11.70
C LEU A 23 -2.31 -16.92 -11.13
N LEU A 24 -2.75 -16.55 -9.93
CA LEU A 24 -2.40 -15.28 -9.28
C LEU A 24 -0.90 -15.19 -8.97
N THR A 25 -0.30 -16.28 -8.46
CA THR A 25 1.15 -16.33 -8.19
C THR A 25 1.96 -16.18 -9.48
N ALA A 26 1.66 -16.97 -10.50
CA ALA A 26 2.35 -16.89 -11.79
C ALA A 26 2.17 -15.53 -12.47
N ALA A 27 0.98 -14.94 -12.38
CA ALA A 27 0.67 -13.62 -12.91
C ALA A 27 1.48 -12.53 -12.20
N ALA A 28 1.55 -12.56 -10.86
CA ALA A 28 2.32 -11.60 -10.08
C ALA A 28 3.80 -11.61 -10.50
N GLU A 29 4.42 -12.80 -10.62
CA GLU A 29 5.81 -12.95 -11.05
C GLU A 29 6.06 -12.40 -12.46
N LEU A 30 5.21 -12.77 -13.42
CA LEU A 30 5.38 -12.34 -14.81
C LEU A 30 5.12 -10.84 -14.99
N PHE A 31 4.08 -10.31 -14.39
CA PHE A 31 3.79 -8.88 -14.45
C PHE A 31 4.90 -8.04 -13.79
N ALA A 32 5.49 -8.51 -12.69
CA ALA A 32 6.61 -7.81 -12.06
C ALA A 32 7.85 -7.74 -12.96
N VAL A 33 8.13 -8.81 -13.70
CA VAL A 33 9.33 -8.90 -14.57
C VAL A 33 9.10 -8.24 -15.93
N GLN A 34 7.98 -8.54 -16.59
CA GLN A 34 7.72 -8.15 -17.99
C GLN A 34 6.79 -6.94 -18.11
N GLY A 35 6.12 -6.54 -17.03
CA GLY A 35 5.08 -5.51 -17.02
C GLY A 35 3.74 -6.00 -17.54
N PHE A 36 2.73 -5.13 -17.44
CA PHE A 36 1.40 -5.44 -17.92
C PHE A 36 1.41 -5.68 -19.44
N HIS A 37 2.04 -4.80 -20.22
CA HIS A 37 2.02 -4.85 -21.67
C HIS A 37 2.80 -6.06 -22.23
N GLY A 38 3.96 -6.39 -21.64
CA GLY A 38 4.85 -7.47 -22.08
C GLY A 38 4.36 -8.89 -21.72
N THR A 39 3.38 -9.03 -20.83
CA THR A 39 2.89 -10.34 -20.35
C THR A 39 1.65 -10.78 -21.10
N THR A 40 1.53 -12.06 -21.44
CA THR A 40 0.34 -12.66 -22.05
C THR A 40 -0.37 -13.64 -21.10
N VAL A 41 -1.68 -13.78 -21.24
CA VAL A 41 -2.48 -14.76 -20.45
C VAL A 41 -2.03 -16.19 -20.73
N ARG A 42 -1.53 -16.46 -21.94
CA ARG A 42 -1.00 -17.77 -22.33
C ARG A 42 0.26 -18.12 -21.54
N GLU A 43 1.21 -17.19 -21.40
CA GLU A 43 2.41 -17.37 -20.59
C GLU A 43 2.08 -17.57 -19.11
N ILE A 44 1.12 -16.81 -18.58
CA ILE A 44 0.65 -16.98 -17.20
C ILE A 44 0.06 -18.38 -17.00
N ALA A 45 -0.83 -18.84 -17.89
CA ALA A 45 -1.43 -20.16 -17.83
C ALA A 45 -0.37 -21.28 -17.90
N ALA A 46 0.60 -21.15 -18.82
CA ALA A 46 1.72 -22.09 -18.96
C ALA A 46 2.57 -22.13 -17.69
N ARG A 47 2.97 -20.96 -17.15
CA ARG A 47 3.72 -20.84 -15.89
C ARG A 47 2.98 -21.41 -14.69
N ALA A 48 1.65 -21.22 -14.63
CA ALA A 48 0.78 -21.77 -13.60
C ALA A 48 0.55 -23.29 -13.77
N GLY A 49 0.93 -23.90 -14.90
CA GLY A 49 0.67 -25.30 -15.24
C GLY A 49 -0.82 -25.59 -15.36
N VAL A 50 -1.59 -24.66 -15.95
CA VAL A 50 -3.01 -24.80 -16.23
C VAL A 50 -3.30 -24.52 -17.72
N ASN A 51 -4.45 -24.95 -18.22
CA ASN A 51 -4.85 -24.61 -19.57
C ASN A 51 -5.38 -23.16 -19.67
N LEU A 52 -5.32 -22.60 -20.88
CA LEU A 52 -5.78 -21.23 -21.12
C LEU A 52 -7.28 -21.03 -20.81
N ALA A 53 -8.11 -22.07 -21.04
CA ALA A 53 -9.54 -22.01 -20.75
C ALA A 53 -9.80 -21.82 -19.24
N ALA A 54 -9.00 -22.44 -18.37
CA ALA A 54 -9.11 -22.24 -16.93
C ALA A 54 -8.80 -20.78 -16.53
N SER A 55 -7.78 -20.15 -17.14
CA SER A 55 -7.48 -18.74 -16.88
C SER A 55 -8.64 -17.83 -17.32
N ASN A 56 -9.20 -18.07 -18.48
CA ASN A 56 -10.36 -17.32 -18.97
C ASN A 56 -11.59 -17.53 -18.11
N TYR A 57 -11.82 -18.74 -17.62
CA TYR A 57 -12.94 -19.06 -16.70
C TYR A 57 -12.82 -18.29 -15.38
N HIS A 58 -11.62 -18.22 -14.78
CA HIS A 58 -11.42 -17.57 -13.48
C HIS A 58 -11.40 -16.05 -13.55
N PHE A 59 -10.85 -15.46 -14.62
CA PHE A 59 -10.57 -14.04 -14.67
C PHE A 59 -11.12 -13.31 -15.89
N GLY A 60 -11.46 -14.00 -16.96
CA GLY A 60 -12.05 -13.46 -18.18
C GLY A 60 -11.08 -12.66 -19.05
N SER A 61 -10.23 -11.79 -18.46
CA SER A 61 -9.30 -10.93 -19.20
C SER A 61 -7.97 -10.75 -18.48
N LYS A 62 -6.93 -10.35 -19.24
CA LYS A 62 -5.62 -9.97 -18.67
C LYS A 62 -5.73 -8.84 -17.65
N ARG A 63 -6.54 -7.82 -17.95
CA ARG A 63 -6.81 -6.69 -17.05
C ARG A 63 -7.48 -7.14 -15.75
N ALA A 64 -8.48 -8.02 -15.82
CA ALA A 64 -9.15 -8.53 -14.63
C ALA A 64 -8.21 -9.39 -13.77
N LEU A 65 -7.36 -10.22 -14.40
CA LEU A 65 -6.32 -10.99 -13.70
C LEU A 65 -5.30 -10.06 -13.04
N TYR A 66 -4.84 -9.01 -13.72
CA TYR A 66 -3.92 -8.01 -13.17
C TYR A 66 -4.50 -7.29 -11.95
N LEU A 67 -5.74 -6.81 -12.05
CA LEU A 67 -6.45 -6.20 -10.92
C LEU A 67 -6.66 -7.18 -9.76
N ALA A 68 -6.90 -8.46 -10.04
CA ALA A 68 -7.03 -9.48 -8.99
C ALA A 68 -5.71 -9.70 -8.25
N VAL A 69 -4.57 -9.68 -8.95
CA VAL A 69 -3.23 -9.73 -8.34
C VAL A 69 -3.01 -8.54 -7.42
N LEU A 70 -3.30 -7.33 -7.88
CA LEU A 70 -3.15 -6.11 -7.09
C LEU A 70 -4.07 -6.09 -5.86
N ARG A 71 -5.35 -6.48 -6.03
CA ARG A 71 -6.31 -6.56 -4.91
C ARG A 71 -5.87 -7.53 -3.84
N GLU A 72 -5.30 -8.68 -4.22
CA GLU A 72 -4.76 -9.63 -3.23
C GLU A 72 -3.60 -9.03 -2.45
N HIS A 73 -2.71 -8.30 -3.12
CA HIS A 73 -1.62 -7.60 -2.45
C HIS A 73 -2.13 -6.53 -1.48
N PHE A 74 -2.99 -5.63 -1.94
CA PHE A 74 -3.51 -4.54 -1.10
C PHE A 74 -4.34 -5.07 0.07
N ALA A 75 -5.07 -6.17 -0.10
CA ALA A 75 -5.74 -6.83 1.00
C ALA A 75 -4.77 -7.35 2.08
N LYS A 76 -3.59 -7.87 1.68
CA LYS A 76 -2.52 -8.26 2.62
C LYS A 76 -1.93 -7.05 3.34
N VAL A 77 -1.67 -5.95 2.61
CA VAL A 77 -1.20 -4.69 3.20
C VAL A 77 -2.21 -4.14 4.19
N GLU A 78 -3.49 -4.09 3.82
CA GLU A 78 -4.56 -3.63 4.71
C GLU A 78 -4.68 -4.51 5.97
N ALA A 79 -4.57 -5.84 5.82
CA ALA A 79 -4.58 -6.75 6.95
C ALA A 79 -3.41 -6.49 7.92
N GLN A 80 -2.20 -6.25 7.40
CA GLN A 80 -1.04 -5.86 8.21
C GLN A 80 -1.26 -4.51 8.93
N MET A 81 -1.82 -3.53 8.22
CA MET A 81 -2.19 -2.24 8.81
C MET A 81 -3.21 -2.41 9.94
N ARG A 82 -4.23 -3.24 9.72
CA ARG A 82 -5.27 -3.55 10.71
C ARG A 82 -4.71 -4.19 11.98
N GLN A 83 -3.78 -5.13 11.84
CA GLN A 83 -3.09 -5.76 12.97
C GLN A 83 -2.29 -4.77 13.82
N ARG A 84 -1.80 -3.68 13.20
CA ARG A 84 -1.07 -2.59 13.88
C ARG A 84 -1.97 -1.47 14.39
N GLY A 85 -3.30 -1.62 14.30
CA GLY A 85 -4.25 -0.54 14.61
C GLY A 85 -4.16 0.65 13.65
N ALA A 86 -3.66 0.42 12.45
CA ALA A 86 -3.32 1.44 11.47
C ALA A 86 -4.12 1.30 10.15
N ALA A 87 -5.24 0.56 10.11
CA ALA A 87 -6.03 0.45 8.89
C ALA A 87 -6.85 1.72 8.61
N PRO A 88 -7.01 2.11 7.32
CA PRO A 88 -7.85 3.22 6.94
C PRO A 88 -9.27 3.12 7.50
N GLY A 89 -9.81 4.24 8.00
CA GLY A 89 -11.18 4.32 8.52
C GLY A 89 -11.40 3.69 9.90
N GLN A 90 -10.38 3.15 10.57
CA GLN A 90 -10.51 2.57 11.91
C GLN A 90 -10.44 3.59 13.06
N LEU A 91 -9.95 4.80 12.77
CA LEU A 91 -9.68 5.80 13.79
C LEU A 91 -10.61 7.00 13.64
N GLU A 92 -11.40 7.26 14.66
CA GLU A 92 -12.09 8.54 14.81
C GLU A 92 -11.07 9.63 15.19
N LEU A 93 -10.40 10.18 14.20
CA LEU A 93 -9.36 11.21 14.43
C LEU A 93 -9.87 12.41 15.24
N ALA A 94 -11.18 12.69 15.20
CA ALA A 94 -11.78 13.85 15.83
C ALA A 94 -11.54 13.92 17.36
N HIS A 95 -11.46 12.79 18.02
CA HIS A 95 -11.38 12.68 19.48
C HIS A 95 -9.96 12.46 20.01
N LEU A 96 -8.97 12.31 19.12
CA LEU A 96 -7.59 12.08 19.52
C LEU A 96 -6.95 13.37 20.08
N SER A 97 -6.22 13.22 21.17
CA SER A 97 -5.28 14.24 21.67
C SER A 97 -4.12 14.42 20.68
N ASP A 98 -3.37 15.52 20.81
CA ASP A 98 -2.19 15.78 19.98
C ASP A 98 -1.12 14.66 20.11
N ALA A 99 -0.96 14.10 21.32
CA ALA A 99 -0.03 13.00 21.56
C ALA A 99 -0.47 11.71 20.86
N GLU A 100 -1.74 11.36 20.95
CA GLU A 100 -2.32 10.20 20.27
C GLU A 100 -2.24 10.37 18.74
N LEU A 101 -2.56 11.56 18.23
CA LEU A 101 -2.48 11.86 16.81
C LEU A 101 -1.05 11.72 16.26
N ARG A 102 -0.02 12.19 17.02
CA ARG A 102 1.38 11.98 16.67
C ARG A 102 1.76 10.50 16.69
N SER A 103 1.25 9.73 17.64
CA SER A 103 1.44 8.28 17.71
C SER A 103 0.84 7.58 16.50
N VAL A 104 -0.39 7.94 16.12
CA VAL A 104 -1.04 7.45 14.89
C VAL A 104 -0.22 7.79 13.66
N PHE A 105 0.24 9.04 13.55
CA PHE A 105 1.09 9.46 12.43
C PHE A 105 2.37 8.64 12.34
N ARG A 106 3.08 8.44 13.48
CA ARG A 106 4.29 7.60 13.56
C ARG A 106 4.00 6.17 13.08
N THR A 107 2.92 5.56 13.54
CA THR A 107 2.52 4.21 13.12
C THR A 107 2.22 4.14 11.62
N ARG A 108 1.63 5.20 11.05
CA ARG A 108 1.37 5.30 9.60
C ARG A 108 2.66 5.37 8.79
N VAL A 109 3.57 6.24 9.19
CA VAL A 109 4.88 6.38 8.53
C VAL A 109 5.67 5.07 8.64
N GLN A 110 5.72 4.45 9.82
CA GLN A 110 6.36 3.15 10.02
C GLN A 110 5.79 2.09 9.07
N THR A 111 4.46 1.96 9.02
CA THR A 111 3.80 0.97 8.16
C THR A 111 4.06 1.25 6.69
N MET A 112 4.03 2.52 6.28
CA MET A 112 4.35 2.92 4.91
C MET A 112 5.79 2.56 4.53
N VAL A 113 6.77 2.84 5.40
CA VAL A 113 8.18 2.49 5.18
C VAL A 113 8.35 0.98 5.11
N ASP A 114 7.73 0.21 6.02
CA ASP A 114 7.80 -1.25 6.00
C ASP A 114 7.23 -1.86 4.71
N VAL A 115 6.15 -1.29 4.19
CA VAL A 115 5.52 -1.77 2.94
C VAL A 115 6.34 -1.37 1.71
N VAL A 116 6.85 -0.13 1.69
CA VAL A 116 7.53 0.43 0.50
C VAL A 116 9.00 0.01 0.43
N VAL A 117 9.69 0.01 1.58
CA VAL A 117 11.16 -0.15 1.66
C VAL A 117 11.55 -1.49 2.30
N GLY A 118 10.63 -2.16 3.00
CA GLY A 118 10.88 -3.39 3.77
C GLY A 118 11.57 -4.52 2.98
N PRO A 119 12.25 -5.44 3.67
CA PRO A 119 12.98 -6.55 3.07
C PRO A 119 12.06 -7.70 2.64
N PRO A 120 12.47 -8.55 1.70
CA PRO A 120 13.10 -8.22 0.41
C PRO A 120 12.07 -7.58 -0.52
N PRO A 121 12.44 -7.01 -1.66
CA PRO A 121 11.45 -6.45 -2.56
C PRO A 121 10.46 -7.56 -2.93
N ASP A 122 9.30 -7.51 -2.31
CA ASP A 122 8.19 -8.38 -2.68
C ASP A 122 7.91 -8.16 -4.18
N VAL A 123 7.54 -9.23 -4.86
CA VAL A 123 7.08 -9.21 -6.26
C VAL A 123 6.09 -8.07 -6.50
N TYR A 124 5.26 -7.79 -5.53
CA TYR A 124 4.25 -6.72 -5.60
C TYR A 124 4.85 -5.30 -5.48
N ALA A 125 5.92 -5.13 -4.72
CA ALA A 125 6.60 -3.84 -4.66
C ALA A 125 7.28 -3.51 -6.01
N LEU A 126 7.82 -4.52 -6.70
CA LEU A 126 8.32 -4.38 -8.07
C LEU A 126 7.19 -4.07 -9.06
N LEU A 127 6.05 -4.74 -8.90
CA LEU A 127 4.85 -4.50 -9.71
C LEU A 127 4.36 -3.06 -9.58
N MET A 128 4.24 -2.55 -8.34
CA MET A 128 3.85 -1.16 -8.08
C MET A 128 4.87 -0.15 -8.59
N GLN A 129 6.16 -0.42 -8.42
CA GLN A 129 7.21 0.42 -8.96
C GLN A 129 7.10 0.54 -10.48
N ARG A 130 6.84 -0.57 -11.16
CA ARG A 130 6.65 -0.59 -12.60
C ARG A 130 5.39 0.15 -13.02
N GLU A 131 4.28 -0.05 -12.32
CA GLU A 131 3.02 0.66 -12.59
C GLU A 131 3.17 2.19 -12.45
N MET A 132 4.05 2.66 -11.56
CA MET A 132 4.34 4.10 -11.43
C MET A 132 5.22 4.65 -12.58
N THR A 133 6.04 3.82 -13.22
CA THR A 133 6.96 4.24 -14.28
C THR A 133 6.43 3.93 -15.69
N ASP A 134 5.63 2.89 -15.83
CA ASP A 134 5.00 2.45 -17.09
C ASP A 134 3.53 2.09 -16.81
N PRO A 135 2.64 3.10 -16.68
CA PRO A 135 1.26 2.91 -16.25
C PRO A 135 0.47 2.04 -17.22
N SER A 136 -0.26 1.07 -16.68
CA SER A 136 -1.21 0.28 -17.43
C SER A 136 -2.61 0.93 -17.47
N GLU A 137 -3.50 0.37 -18.28
CA GLU A 137 -4.93 0.72 -18.29
C GLU A 137 -5.65 0.43 -16.94
N ALA A 138 -4.98 -0.21 -15.98
CA ALA A 138 -5.48 -0.44 -14.63
C ALA A 138 -5.26 0.76 -13.68
N MET A 139 -4.37 1.71 -14.02
CA MET A 139 -4.00 2.84 -13.17
C MET A 139 -5.20 3.62 -12.61
N PRO A 140 -6.25 3.96 -13.37
CA PRO A 140 -7.40 4.66 -12.80
C PRO A 140 -8.10 3.87 -11.67
N VAL A 141 -8.13 2.55 -11.78
CA VAL A 141 -8.71 1.67 -10.74
C VAL A 141 -7.80 1.60 -9.53
N ILE A 142 -6.49 1.47 -9.75
CA ILE A 142 -5.46 1.49 -8.69
C ILE A 142 -5.55 2.78 -7.87
N VAL A 143 -5.62 3.93 -8.56
CA VAL A 143 -5.76 5.22 -7.89
C VAL A 143 -7.06 5.28 -7.08
N LYS A 144 -8.19 4.86 -7.66
CA LYS A 144 -9.49 4.94 -7.01
C LYS A 144 -9.63 4.00 -5.82
N GLU A 145 -9.22 2.73 -5.99
CA GLU A 145 -9.48 1.69 -5.00
C GLU A 145 -8.42 1.62 -3.89
N PHE A 146 -7.17 2.07 -4.17
CA PHE A 146 -6.06 1.85 -3.24
C PHE A 146 -5.32 3.14 -2.85
N ILE A 147 -4.86 3.94 -3.83
CA ILE A 147 -4.03 5.11 -3.52
C ILE A 147 -4.86 6.20 -2.84
N ARG A 148 -6.04 6.51 -3.38
CA ARG A 148 -6.88 7.60 -2.87
C ARG A 148 -7.33 7.40 -1.43
N PRO A 149 -7.84 6.23 -0.98
CA PRO A 149 -8.21 6.03 0.41
C PRO A 149 -7.05 6.23 1.39
N MET A 150 -5.86 5.75 1.03
CA MET A 150 -4.64 5.93 1.84
C MET A 150 -4.22 7.41 1.91
N MET A 151 -4.31 8.13 0.79
CA MET A 151 -4.00 9.57 0.73
C MET A 151 -5.00 10.40 1.52
N GLU A 152 -6.30 10.14 1.40
CA GLU A 152 -7.36 10.86 2.12
C GLU A 152 -7.19 10.74 3.64
N GLU A 153 -6.79 9.58 4.13
CA GLU A 153 -6.51 9.39 5.55
C GLU A 153 -5.26 10.14 6.00
N LEU A 154 -4.17 10.06 5.24
CA LEU A 154 -2.97 10.83 5.54
C LEU A 154 -3.24 12.33 5.51
N GLU A 155 -4.03 12.81 4.55
CA GLU A 155 -4.49 14.20 4.48
C GLU A 155 -5.29 14.60 5.71
N ALA A 156 -6.17 13.72 6.20
CA ALA A 156 -6.94 13.98 7.42
C ALA A 156 -6.03 14.11 8.66
N ILE A 157 -5.03 13.25 8.79
CA ILE A 157 -4.02 13.33 9.87
C ILE A 157 -3.21 14.63 9.75
N VAL A 158 -2.72 14.96 8.55
CA VAL A 158 -1.96 16.19 8.28
C VAL A 158 -2.77 17.45 8.59
N ALA A 159 -4.05 17.48 8.20
CA ALA A 159 -4.94 18.61 8.47
C ALA A 159 -5.13 18.85 9.98
N ARG A 160 -5.14 17.78 10.79
CA ARG A 160 -5.21 17.85 12.25
C ARG A 160 -3.89 18.26 12.88
N LEU A 161 -2.75 17.75 12.38
CA LEU A 161 -1.40 18.09 12.88
C LEU A 161 -0.98 19.52 12.52
N ALA A 162 -1.52 20.08 11.45
CA ALA A 162 -1.21 21.41 10.95
C ALA A 162 -2.47 22.21 10.66
N PRO A 163 -3.25 22.60 11.71
CA PRO A 163 -4.49 23.33 11.56
C PRO A 163 -4.26 24.69 10.89
N GLY A 164 -5.16 25.08 9.99
CA GLY A 164 -5.10 26.33 9.23
C GLY A 164 -4.43 26.21 7.85
N LEU A 165 -3.91 25.06 7.47
CA LEU A 165 -3.48 24.82 6.10
C LEU A 165 -4.68 24.75 5.15
N SER A 166 -4.53 25.30 3.95
CA SER A 166 -5.50 25.08 2.88
C SER A 166 -5.47 23.61 2.42
N ARG A 167 -6.59 23.11 1.86
CA ARG A 167 -6.67 21.75 1.31
C ARG A 167 -5.50 21.44 0.35
N ALA A 168 -5.17 22.36 -0.54
CA ALA A 168 -4.06 22.18 -1.46
C ALA A 168 -2.70 22.11 -0.77
N ALA A 169 -2.50 22.80 0.37
CA ALA A 169 -1.30 22.70 1.18
C ALA A 169 -1.23 21.35 1.91
N VAL A 170 -2.34 20.89 2.49
CA VAL A 170 -2.45 19.56 3.10
C VAL A 170 -2.06 18.45 2.11
N THR A 171 -2.63 18.48 0.91
CA THR A 171 -2.30 17.50 -0.15
C THR A 171 -0.81 17.53 -0.51
N ARG A 172 -0.20 18.73 -0.65
CA ARG A 172 1.26 18.83 -0.90
C ARG A 172 2.10 18.26 0.24
N CYS A 173 1.72 18.52 1.49
CA CYS A 173 2.39 17.93 2.66
C CYS A 173 2.28 16.40 2.64
N ALA A 174 1.10 15.85 2.36
CA ALA A 174 0.89 14.41 2.25
C ALA A 174 1.76 13.79 1.14
N PHE A 175 1.83 14.41 -0.04
CA PHE A 175 2.75 13.97 -1.11
C PHE A 175 4.21 14.06 -0.71
N SER A 176 4.62 15.11 0.04
CA SER A 176 6.00 15.23 0.53
C SER A 176 6.35 14.11 1.51
N ILE A 177 5.42 13.72 2.39
CA ILE A 177 5.61 12.61 3.34
C ILE A 177 5.76 11.28 2.58
N VAL A 178 4.84 10.99 1.66
CA VAL A 178 4.88 9.77 0.83
C VAL A 178 6.13 9.75 -0.05
N GLY A 179 6.49 10.88 -0.64
CA GLY A 179 7.66 11.03 -1.51
C GLY A 179 8.98 10.68 -0.83
N GLN A 180 9.13 10.96 0.47
CA GLN A 180 10.31 10.57 1.23
C GLN A 180 10.48 9.04 1.26
N ALA A 181 9.42 8.27 1.57
CA ALA A 181 9.49 6.82 1.58
C ALA A 181 9.72 6.25 0.16
N LEU A 182 9.03 6.79 -0.84
CA LEU A 182 9.19 6.38 -2.23
C LEU A 182 10.60 6.62 -2.76
N PHE A 183 11.26 7.72 -2.34
CA PHE A 183 12.65 7.99 -2.72
C PHE A 183 13.57 6.82 -2.34
N TYR A 184 13.47 6.33 -1.10
CA TYR A 184 14.27 5.19 -0.64
C TYR A 184 13.99 3.92 -1.44
N ARG A 185 12.80 3.76 -1.98
CA ARG A 185 12.45 2.64 -2.86
C ARG A 185 13.01 2.82 -4.27
N PHE A 186 12.74 3.96 -4.90
CA PHE A 186 13.12 4.20 -6.30
C PHE A 186 14.64 4.38 -6.47
N ALA A 187 15.28 5.04 -5.52
CA ALA A 187 16.72 5.27 -5.50
C ALA A 187 17.49 4.20 -4.71
N MET A 188 16.86 3.06 -4.37
CA MET A 188 17.45 2.03 -3.51
C MET A 188 18.89 1.64 -3.87
N PRO A 189 19.27 1.38 -5.13
CA PRO A 189 20.65 0.99 -5.47
C PRO A 189 21.67 2.09 -5.12
N ALA A 190 21.33 3.35 -5.34
CA ALA A 190 22.19 4.49 -5.02
C ALA A 190 22.27 4.73 -3.52
N VAL A 191 21.10 4.71 -2.83
CA VAL A 191 21.01 4.92 -1.39
C VAL A 191 21.83 3.86 -0.63
N LEU A 192 21.63 2.59 -0.94
CA LEU A 192 22.37 1.49 -0.29
C LEU A 192 23.88 1.62 -0.52
N ARG A 193 24.30 2.04 -1.71
CA ARG A 193 25.73 2.25 -1.99
C ARG A 193 26.32 3.43 -1.22
N ILE A 194 25.56 4.51 -1.07
CA ILE A 194 25.98 5.69 -0.26
C ILE A 194 26.10 5.30 1.22
N LEU A 195 25.18 4.49 1.73
CA LEU A 195 25.17 4.04 3.10
C LEU A 195 26.16 2.91 3.40
N GLY A 196 26.80 2.31 2.39
CA GLY A 196 27.67 1.15 2.55
C GLY A 196 26.91 -0.15 2.88
N GLU A 197 25.62 -0.19 2.60
CA GLU A 197 24.73 -1.30 2.92
C GLU A 197 24.43 -2.16 1.68
N ARG A 198 24.10 -3.44 1.90
CA ARG A 198 23.71 -4.35 0.82
C ARG A 198 22.21 -4.46 0.65
N ARG A 199 21.45 -4.16 1.71
CA ARG A 199 20.00 -4.25 1.77
C ARG A 199 19.46 -3.39 2.90
N TYR A 200 18.20 -3.04 2.84
CA TYR A 200 17.51 -2.50 4.00
C TYR A 200 17.33 -3.57 5.06
N THR A 201 17.89 -3.32 6.25
CA THR A 201 17.71 -4.16 7.43
C THR A 201 16.54 -3.64 8.27
N PRO A 202 15.94 -4.45 9.17
CA PRO A 202 14.90 -3.95 10.08
C PRO A 202 15.34 -2.73 10.90
N GLY A 203 16.61 -2.69 11.34
CA GLY A 203 17.15 -1.53 12.05
C GLY A 203 17.24 -0.29 11.18
N LEU A 204 17.65 -0.43 9.91
CA LEU A 204 17.71 0.69 8.96
C LEU A 204 16.31 1.19 8.60
N THR A 205 15.34 0.31 8.36
CA THR A 205 13.96 0.73 8.08
C THR A 205 13.31 1.42 9.28
N ALA A 206 13.59 0.98 10.51
CA ALA A 206 13.14 1.65 11.72
C ALA A 206 13.74 3.06 11.85
N ALA A 207 15.05 3.21 11.61
CA ALA A 207 15.71 4.52 11.63
C ALA A 207 15.19 5.46 10.54
N LEU A 208 14.90 4.95 9.34
CA LEU A 208 14.31 5.72 8.24
C LEU A 208 12.89 6.20 8.59
N SER A 209 12.07 5.35 9.17
CA SER A 209 10.69 5.73 9.54
C SER A 209 10.67 6.75 10.67
N GLU A 210 11.56 6.65 11.65
CA GLU A 210 11.70 7.67 12.70
C GLU A 210 12.15 9.00 12.11
N HIS A 211 13.19 8.98 11.25
CA HIS A 211 13.66 10.18 10.57
C HIS A 211 12.55 10.85 9.75
N ILE A 212 11.83 10.09 8.91
CA ILE A 212 10.72 10.62 8.09
C ILE A 212 9.62 11.20 8.99
N THR A 213 9.32 10.55 10.11
CA THR A 213 8.33 11.02 11.07
C THR A 213 8.73 12.37 11.66
N GLU A 214 9.90 12.47 12.24
CA GLU A 214 10.35 13.70 12.92
C GLU A 214 10.57 14.86 11.94
N PHE A 215 11.16 14.59 10.77
CA PHE A 215 11.32 15.56 9.70
C PHE A 215 9.97 16.10 9.21
N SER A 216 8.99 15.21 9.03
CA SER A 216 7.66 15.59 8.58
C SER A 216 6.91 16.39 9.65
N LEU A 217 6.97 15.99 10.92
CA LEU A 217 6.36 16.74 12.03
C LEU A 217 6.96 18.14 12.17
N GLY A 218 8.29 18.27 12.05
CA GLY A 218 8.98 19.55 12.02
C GLY A 218 8.55 20.43 10.85
N GLY A 219 8.45 19.85 9.65
CA GLY A 219 7.97 20.54 8.45
C GLY A 219 6.53 21.01 8.57
N LEU A 220 5.64 20.17 9.11
CA LEU A 220 4.24 20.53 9.36
C LEU A 220 4.11 21.68 10.37
N ALA A 221 4.87 21.64 11.47
CA ALA A 221 4.91 22.73 12.46
C ALA A 221 5.38 24.06 11.84
N ALA A 222 6.40 24.02 10.99
CA ALA A 222 6.91 25.19 10.29
C ALA A 222 5.92 25.77 9.27
N THR A 223 5.18 24.93 8.56
CA THR A 223 4.18 25.36 7.57
C THR A 223 2.89 25.89 8.20
N ALA A 224 2.51 25.42 9.39
CA ALA A 224 1.36 25.93 10.13
C ALA A 224 1.58 27.35 10.72
N THR A 225 2.83 27.74 10.98
CA THR A 225 3.20 29.00 11.66
C THR A 225 2.92 30.30 10.86
N PRO A 226 2.94 30.38 9.51
CA PRO A 226 2.74 31.63 8.78
C PRO A 226 1.34 32.23 8.91
N ALA A 227 0.31 31.42 9.13
CA ALA A 227 -1.06 31.90 9.27
C ALA A 227 -1.28 32.65 10.62
N MET A 228 -0.57 32.28 11.66
CA MET A 228 -0.61 32.99 12.96
C MET A 228 0.19 34.31 12.95
N ARG A 229 1.29 34.40 12.20
CA ARG A 229 2.07 35.65 12.10
C ARG A 229 1.33 36.77 11.39
N ARG A 230 0.51 36.45 10.36
CA ARG A 230 -0.29 37.47 9.65
C ARG A 230 -1.44 38.03 10.49
N ARG A 231 -1.96 37.28 11.47
CA ARG A 231 -3.03 37.76 12.36
C ARG A 231 -2.54 38.63 13.53
N ARG A 232 -1.22 38.64 13.83
CA ARG A 232 -0.60 39.48 14.85
C ARG A 232 0.06 40.77 14.29
N ALA A 233 0.15 40.90 12.98
CA ALA A 233 0.72 42.05 12.30
C ALA A 233 -0.34 42.98 11.63
N GLY A 234 -1.61 42.73 11.84
CA GLY A 234 -2.75 43.60 11.52
C GLY A 234 -3.64 43.79 12.75
#